data_5ad5681770846935957af2099491683b
#
_entry.id   5ad5681770846935957af2099491683b
#
_cell.length_a   1.000
_cell.length_b   1.000
_cell.length_c   1.000
_cell.angle_alpha   90.00
_cell.angle_beta   90.00
_cell.angle_gamma   90.00
#
_symmetry.space_group_name_H-M   'P 1'
#
loop_
_entity.id
_entity.type
_entity.pdbx_description
1 polymer ?
#
loop_
_entity_poly.entity_id
_entity_poly.type
_entity_poly.pdbx_seq_one_letter_code
_entity_poly.pdbx_strand_id
1 'polypeptide(L)'
;IPLRLVGSEMCIRDSMCTLDMGHFHPTEETYDKISSLLLFTPEIMLHVSRPVRWDSDHVVILNDSVQLLAQEIVWANALGKTNIGLDYFDASINRIGAYVVGSRATQKAFLQALLTPIGKLREYEAEGKLFQRMAVLEEAKSMPWAAVYDYFCYQNNVPVAEDYIAEIEKYEKEVTSKR
;
A
#
# COMPACT_ATOMS: atom_id res chain seq x y z
N ILE A 1 -3.18 -41.36 7.85
CA ILE A 1 -3.57 -40.41 8.92
C ILE A 1 -3.57 -39.07 8.25
N PRO A 2 -4.72 -38.41 8.15
CA PRO A 2 -4.69 -37.03 7.75
C PRO A 2 -3.81 -36.30 8.77
N LEU A 3 -2.73 -35.71 8.32
CA LEU A 3 -1.97 -34.78 9.13
C LEU A 3 -2.90 -33.60 9.44
N ARG A 4 -3.73 -33.74 10.42
CA ARG A 4 -4.38 -32.62 11.04
C ARG A 4 -3.30 -31.88 11.81
N LEU A 5 -2.80 -30.87 11.20
CA LEU A 5 -2.06 -29.84 11.88
C LEU A 5 -3.06 -29.07 12.76
N VAL A 6 -3.39 -29.66 13.90
CA VAL A 6 -4.33 -29.07 14.88
C VAL A 6 -3.86 -27.66 15.27
N GLY A 7 -2.55 -27.43 15.25
CA GLY A 7 -1.98 -26.11 15.42
C GLY A 7 -2.28 -25.13 14.28
N SER A 8 -2.38 -25.60 13.03
CA SER A 8 -2.68 -24.73 11.89
C SER A 8 -4.16 -24.33 11.84
N GLU A 9 -5.08 -25.20 12.28
CA GLU A 9 -6.49 -24.83 12.39
C GLU A 9 -6.73 -23.77 13.48
N MET A 10 -6.05 -23.85 14.61
CA MET A 10 -6.09 -22.80 15.63
C MET A 10 -5.47 -21.50 15.10
N CYS A 11 -4.33 -21.57 14.46
CA CYS A 11 -3.69 -20.38 13.85
C CYS A 11 -4.58 -19.74 12.78
N ILE A 12 -5.25 -20.52 11.95
CA ILE A 12 -6.14 -20.00 10.90
C ILE A 12 -7.40 -19.35 11.49
N ARG A 13 -7.89 -19.83 12.63
CA ARG A 13 -9.10 -19.28 13.26
C ARG A 13 -8.84 -18.08 14.15
N ASP A 14 -7.70 -18.06 14.82
CA ASP A 14 -7.37 -17.08 15.86
C ASP A 14 -6.24 -16.12 15.44
N SER A 15 -5.59 -16.38 14.31
CA SER A 15 -4.51 -15.54 13.77
C SER A 15 -4.89 -14.95 12.45
N MET A 16 -4.49 -13.69 12.25
CA MET A 16 -4.66 -12.99 10.98
C MET A 16 -3.69 -13.54 9.94
N CYS A 17 -4.19 -13.80 8.74
CA CYS A 17 -3.33 -14.17 7.62
C CYS A 17 -2.51 -12.95 7.19
N THR A 18 -1.19 -13.06 7.16
CA THR A 18 -0.28 -12.02 6.70
C THR A 18 0.16 -12.25 5.26
N LEU A 19 -0.02 -11.26 4.42
CA LEU A 19 0.59 -11.17 3.10
C LEU A 19 1.76 -10.20 3.16
N ASP A 20 2.93 -10.66 2.78
CA ASP A 20 4.14 -9.86 2.77
C ASP A 20 4.60 -9.62 1.32
N MET A 21 4.76 -8.35 0.93
CA MET A 21 5.13 -8.00 -0.44
C MET A 21 6.54 -8.45 -0.80
N GLY A 22 7.44 -8.54 0.18
CA GLY A 22 8.84 -8.92 -0.03
C GLY A 22 9.07 -10.42 -0.18
N HIS A 23 8.11 -11.26 0.20
CA HIS A 23 8.30 -12.71 0.34
C HIS A 23 7.78 -13.53 -0.85
N PHE A 24 7.13 -12.92 -1.82
CA PHE A 24 6.69 -13.60 -3.03
C PHE A 24 7.79 -13.67 -4.10
N HIS A 25 7.63 -14.59 -5.02
CA HIS A 25 8.51 -14.66 -6.18
C HIS A 25 8.46 -13.33 -6.96
N PRO A 26 9.58 -12.82 -7.53
CA PRO A 26 9.62 -11.53 -8.24
C PRO A 26 8.63 -11.38 -9.41
N THR A 27 8.06 -12.48 -9.89
CA THR A 27 7.02 -12.49 -10.94
C THR A 27 5.59 -12.57 -10.40
N GLU A 28 5.43 -12.60 -9.07
CA GLU A 28 4.12 -12.64 -8.42
C GLU A 28 3.79 -11.29 -7.79
N GLU A 29 2.53 -10.90 -7.92
CA GLU A 29 2.02 -9.68 -7.31
C GLU A 29 1.14 -9.99 -6.09
N THR A 30 1.34 -9.23 -5.02
CA THR A 30 0.60 -9.43 -3.77
C THR A 30 -0.87 -9.03 -3.92
N TYR A 31 -1.15 -8.00 -4.70
CA TYR A 31 -2.51 -7.50 -4.87
C TYR A 31 -3.47 -8.55 -5.46
N ASP A 32 -3.00 -9.44 -6.33
CA ASP A 32 -3.81 -10.52 -6.93
C ASP A 32 -4.36 -11.53 -5.91
N LYS A 33 -3.82 -11.53 -4.69
CA LYS A 33 -4.15 -12.50 -3.64
C LYS A 33 -5.17 -11.96 -2.63
N ILE A 34 -5.36 -10.65 -2.56
CA ILE A 34 -6.12 -9.97 -1.49
C ILE A 34 -7.59 -10.36 -1.52
N SER A 35 -8.29 -10.09 -2.60
CA SER A 35 -9.72 -10.38 -2.71
C SER A 35 -10.02 -11.87 -2.60
N SER A 36 -9.15 -12.72 -3.14
CA SER A 36 -9.28 -14.19 -3.05
C SER A 36 -9.17 -14.68 -1.61
N LEU A 37 -8.20 -14.18 -0.83
CA LEU A 37 -8.04 -14.56 0.57
C LEU A 37 -9.19 -14.09 1.45
N LEU A 38 -9.72 -12.90 1.19
CA LEU A 38 -10.86 -12.35 1.93
C LEU A 38 -12.18 -13.12 1.73
N LEU A 39 -12.22 -14.10 0.81
CA LEU A 39 -13.31 -15.08 0.74
C LEU A 39 -13.23 -16.13 1.86
N PHE A 40 -12.04 -16.36 2.42
CA PHE A 40 -11.79 -17.44 3.40
C PHE A 40 -11.40 -16.90 4.77
N THR A 41 -10.93 -15.66 4.85
CA THR A 41 -10.53 -15.02 6.12
C THR A 41 -11.34 -13.75 6.34
N PRO A 42 -11.71 -13.43 7.60
CA PRO A 42 -12.49 -12.21 7.88
C PRO A 42 -11.68 -10.94 7.65
N GLU A 43 -10.36 -11.01 7.85
CA GLU A 43 -9.42 -9.91 7.69
C GLU A 43 -8.02 -10.43 7.35
N ILE A 44 -7.18 -9.54 6.85
CA ILE A 44 -5.77 -9.82 6.51
C ILE A 44 -4.86 -8.74 7.05
N MET A 45 -3.60 -9.13 7.31
CA MET A 45 -2.48 -8.21 7.52
C MET A 45 -1.67 -8.11 6.25
N LEU A 46 -1.28 -6.90 5.88
CA LEU A 46 -0.34 -6.64 4.79
C LEU A 46 0.95 -6.05 5.35
N HIS A 47 2.05 -6.70 5.07
CA HIS A 47 3.38 -6.10 5.17
C HIS A 47 3.71 -5.43 3.83
N VAL A 48 3.69 -4.10 3.84
CA VAL A 48 3.93 -3.31 2.64
C VAL A 48 5.40 -2.92 2.58
N SER A 49 6.08 -3.46 1.59
CA SER A 49 7.47 -3.22 1.28
C SER A 49 7.65 -3.06 -0.23
N ARG A 50 8.86 -2.79 -0.68
CA ARG A 50 9.21 -2.81 -2.11
C ARG A 50 10.19 -3.96 -2.37
N PRO A 51 9.73 -5.08 -2.93
CA PRO A 51 10.62 -6.16 -3.30
C PRO A 51 11.52 -5.74 -4.47
N VAL A 52 12.82 -5.95 -4.32
CA VAL A 52 13.81 -5.75 -5.40
C VAL A 52 14.31 -7.10 -5.91
N ARG A 53 14.33 -8.07 -5.01
CA ARG A 53 14.65 -9.48 -5.27
C ARG A 53 13.78 -10.33 -4.37
N TRP A 54 13.85 -11.64 -4.55
CA TRP A 54 13.20 -12.57 -3.63
C TRP A 54 13.67 -12.30 -2.19
N ASP A 55 12.71 -12.32 -1.26
CA ASP A 55 12.95 -12.15 0.17
C ASP A 55 13.75 -10.87 0.47
N SER A 56 13.24 -9.75 -0.03
CA SER A 56 13.87 -8.45 0.17
C SER A 56 12.84 -7.36 0.42
N ASP A 57 13.01 -6.64 1.52
CA ASP A 57 12.12 -5.59 1.97
C ASP A 57 12.82 -4.22 1.93
N HIS A 58 12.53 -3.47 0.88
CA HIS A 58 13.05 -2.12 0.70
C HIS A 58 11.96 -1.06 0.94
N VAL A 59 12.43 0.17 1.10
CA VAL A 59 11.55 1.33 1.28
C VAL A 59 10.52 1.42 0.15
N VAL A 60 9.26 1.55 0.54
CA VAL A 60 8.15 1.74 -0.39
C VAL A 60 8.32 3.03 -1.16
N ILE A 61 8.18 2.95 -2.47
CA ILE A 61 8.06 4.08 -3.39
C ILE A 61 6.72 4.02 -4.10
N LEU A 62 6.28 5.12 -4.68
CA LEU A 62 5.04 5.17 -5.45
C LEU A 62 5.26 4.53 -6.82
N ASN A 63 5.16 3.21 -6.89
CA ASN A 63 5.27 2.39 -8.09
C ASN A 63 3.97 1.63 -8.37
N ASP A 64 3.92 0.91 -9.47
CA ASP A 64 2.72 0.18 -9.90
C ASP A 64 2.26 -0.84 -8.86
N SER A 65 3.16 -1.59 -8.24
CA SER A 65 2.80 -2.62 -7.25
C SER A 65 2.04 -2.03 -6.05
N VAL A 66 2.50 -0.92 -5.47
CA VAL A 66 1.79 -0.29 -4.33
C VAL A 66 0.51 0.42 -4.78
N GLN A 67 0.47 0.96 -5.99
CA GLN A 67 -0.74 1.58 -6.53
C GLN A 67 -1.83 0.53 -6.80
N LEU A 68 -1.48 -0.60 -7.42
CA LEU A 68 -2.41 -1.70 -7.67
C LEU A 68 -2.86 -2.38 -6.38
N LEU A 69 -1.98 -2.48 -5.38
CA LEU A 69 -2.34 -2.95 -4.05
C LEU A 69 -3.43 -2.07 -3.41
N ALA A 70 -3.22 -0.77 -3.40
CA ALA A 70 -4.20 0.18 -2.88
C ALA A 70 -5.51 0.15 -3.67
N GLN A 71 -5.40 0.06 -5.00
CA GLN A 71 -6.54 -0.06 -5.90
C GLN A 71 -7.38 -1.32 -5.60
N GLU A 72 -6.75 -2.48 -5.46
CA GLU A 72 -7.45 -3.72 -5.15
C GLU A 72 -8.20 -3.62 -3.81
N ILE A 73 -7.55 -3.11 -2.76
CA ILE A 73 -8.16 -2.95 -1.43
C ILE A 73 -9.37 -2.02 -1.49
N VAL A 74 -9.25 -0.88 -2.16
CA VAL A 74 -10.33 0.11 -2.27
C VAL A 74 -11.47 -0.43 -3.14
N TRP A 75 -11.16 -1.04 -4.28
CA TRP A 75 -12.16 -1.53 -5.23
C TRP A 75 -12.89 -2.78 -4.73
N ALA A 76 -12.23 -3.63 -3.96
CA ALA A 76 -12.86 -4.76 -3.29
C ALA A 76 -13.67 -4.36 -2.04
N ASN A 77 -13.71 -3.04 -1.68
CA ASN A 77 -14.30 -2.54 -0.44
C ASN A 77 -13.73 -3.23 0.81
N ALA A 78 -12.41 -3.43 0.79
CA ALA A 78 -11.68 -4.21 1.79
C ALA A 78 -10.93 -3.35 2.83
N LEU A 79 -11.09 -2.02 2.83
CA LEU A 79 -10.40 -1.12 3.76
C LEU A 79 -10.63 -1.49 5.24
N GLY A 80 -11.85 -1.88 5.60
CA GLY A 80 -12.17 -2.31 6.96
C GLY A 80 -11.77 -3.74 7.31
N LYS A 81 -11.18 -4.47 6.35
CA LYS A 81 -10.74 -5.86 6.50
C LYS A 81 -9.24 -6.04 6.30
N THR A 82 -8.54 -4.95 6.06
CA THR A 82 -7.11 -4.98 5.74
C THR A 82 -6.35 -4.11 6.73
N ASN A 83 -5.45 -4.73 7.47
CA ASN A 83 -4.52 -4.07 8.37
C ASN A 83 -3.19 -3.88 7.66
N ILE A 84 -2.68 -2.65 7.59
CA ILE A 84 -1.49 -2.32 6.82
C ILE A 84 -0.35 -1.97 7.76
N GLY A 85 0.72 -2.75 7.69
CA GLY A 85 2.01 -2.47 8.31
C GLY A 85 3.06 -2.14 7.25
N LEU A 86 3.84 -1.10 7.49
CA LEU A 86 5.04 -0.85 6.69
C LEU A 86 6.17 -1.69 7.26
N ASP A 87 6.66 -2.64 6.49
CA ASP A 87 7.69 -3.58 6.92
C ASP A 87 8.86 -3.57 5.95
N TYR A 88 9.84 -2.75 6.25
CA TYR A 88 11.07 -2.67 5.47
C TYR A 88 12.22 -2.10 6.30
N PHE A 89 13.43 -2.46 5.88
CA PHE A 89 14.66 -1.97 6.45
C PHE A 89 15.64 -1.63 5.33
N ASP A 90 16.14 -0.40 5.34
CA ASP A 90 17.24 0.02 4.46
C ASP A 90 18.31 0.72 5.29
N ALA A 91 19.46 0.05 5.43
CA ALA A 91 20.58 0.55 6.22
C ALA A 91 21.39 1.65 5.50
N SER A 92 21.14 1.88 4.22
CA SER A 92 21.87 2.85 3.39
C SER A 92 21.36 4.28 3.54
N ILE A 93 20.17 4.46 4.12
CA ILE A 93 19.50 5.75 4.23
C ILE A 93 19.04 6.03 5.67
N ASN A 94 18.74 7.29 5.94
CA ASN A 94 18.17 7.70 7.22
C ASN A 94 16.87 6.92 7.52
N ARG A 95 16.83 6.25 8.66
CA ARG A 95 15.70 5.38 9.04
C ARG A 95 14.37 6.13 9.16
N ILE A 96 14.39 7.33 9.76
CA ILE A 96 13.18 8.14 9.90
C ILE A 96 12.71 8.60 8.52
N GLY A 97 13.66 9.07 7.69
CA GLY A 97 13.40 9.44 6.30
C GLY A 97 12.79 8.30 5.49
N ALA A 98 13.32 7.08 5.64
CA ALA A 98 12.78 5.89 5.00
C ALA A 98 11.31 5.67 5.34
N TYR A 99 10.96 5.69 6.63
CA TYR A 99 9.57 5.51 7.06
C TYR A 99 8.65 6.65 6.62
N VAL A 100 9.11 7.88 6.65
CA VAL A 100 8.31 9.03 6.16
C VAL A 100 8.06 8.91 4.66
N VAL A 101 9.07 8.60 3.86
CA VAL A 101 8.92 8.40 2.41
C VAL A 101 7.95 7.27 2.10
N GLY A 102 8.14 6.10 2.71
CA GLY A 102 7.29 4.93 2.48
C GLY A 102 5.85 5.14 2.94
N SER A 103 5.64 5.78 4.10
CA SER A 103 4.29 6.14 4.58
C SER A 103 3.59 7.08 3.61
N ARG A 104 4.27 8.12 3.14
CA ARG A 104 3.71 9.08 2.18
C ARG A 104 3.43 8.42 0.83
N ALA A 105 4.30 7.53 0.35
CA ALA A 105 4.08 6.78 -0.89
C ALA A 105 2.83 5.90 -0.79
N THR A 106 2.68 5.16 0.31
CA THR A 106 1.52 4.31 0.57
C THR A 106 0.23 5.15 0.65
N GLN A 107 0.23 6.24 1.42
CA GLN A 107 -0.92 7.14 1.54
C GLN A 107 -1.33 7.74 0.20
N LYS A 108 -0.36 8.13 -0.64
CA LYS A 108 -0.62 8.66 -2.00
C LYS A 108 -1.24 7.60 -2.91
N ALA A 109 -0.80 6.35 -2.82
CA ALA A 109 -1.39 5.25 -3.56
C ALA A 109 -2.86 5.03 -3.17
N PHE A 110 -3.17 5.03 -1.87
CA PHE A 110 -4.55 4.92 -1.38
C PHE A 110 -5.42 6.12 -1.78
N LEU A 111 -4.89 7.34 -1.70
CA LEU A 111 -5.60 8.54 -2.15
C LEU A 111 -5.96 8.45 -3.64
N GLN A 112 -5.02 8.02 -4.46
CA GLN A 112 -5.24 7.84 -5.90
C GLN A 112 -6.32 6.79 -6.17
N ALA A 113 -6.29 5.66 -5.46
CA ALA A 113 -7.31 4.63 -5.56
C ALA A 113 -8.70 5.12 -5.14
N LEU A 114 -8.78 5.93 -4.05
CA LEU A 114 -10.03 6.51 -3.55
C LEU A 114 -10.62 7.58 -4.50
N LEU A 115 -9.76 8.33 -5.18
CA LEU A 115 -10.19 9.36 -6.13
C LEU A 115 -10.60 8.79 -7.50
N THR A 116 -10.26 7.53 -7.78
CA THR A 116 -10.67 6.85 -9.01
C THR A 116 -12.19 6.66 -9.04
N PRO A 117 -12.88 7.00 -10.14
CA PRO A 117 -14.34 6.97 -10.23
C PRO A 117 -14.87 5.53 -10.43
N ILE A 118 -14.74 4.67 -9.42
CA ILE A 118 -15.02 3.22 -9.47
C ILE A 118 -16.46 2.91 -9.93
N GLY A 119 -17.43 3.69 -9.46
CA GLY A 119 -18.83 3.52 -9.86
C GLY A 119 -19.00 3.57 -11.38
N LYS A 120 -18.45 4.62 -11.99
CA LYS A 120 -18.47 4.80 -13.44
C LYS A 120 -17.72 3.71 -14.20
N LEU A 121 -16.61 3.24 -13.66
CA LEU A 121 -15.85 2.15 -14.28
C LEU A 121 -16.66 0.84 -14.30
N ARG A 122 -17.38 0.54 -13.21
CA ARG A 122 -18.26 -0.64 -13.11
C ARG A 122 -19.46 -0.54 -14.03
N GLU A 123 -20.06 0.63 -14.16
CA GLU A 123 -21.15 0.86 -15.13
C GLU A 123 -20.67 0.58 -16.56
N TYR A 124 -19.55 1.13 -16.97
CA TYR A 124 -18.98 0.88 -18.29
C TYR A 124 -18.65 -0.60 -18.52
N GLU A 125 -18.14 -1.28 -17.50
CA GLU A 125 -17.86 -2.72 -17.59
C GLU A 125 -19.15 -3.54 -17.78
N ALA A 126 -20.18 -3.26 -16.99
CA ALA A 126 -21.47 -3.93 -17.09
C ALA A 126 -22.17 -3.70 -18.44
N GLU A 127 -21.96 -2.53 -19.04
CA GLU A 127 -22.51 -2.17 -20.36
C GLU A 127 -21.64 -2.64 -21.55
N GLY A 128 -20.49 -3.27 -21.29
CA GLY A 128 -19.54 -3.68 -22.33
C GLY A 128 -18.79 -2.51 -22.99
N LYS A 129 -18.79 -1.32 -22.37
CA LYS A 129 -18.13 -0.11 -22.86
C LYS A 129 -16.64 -0.09 -22.44
N LEU A 130 -15.88 -1.07 -22.91
CA LEU A 130 -14.51 -1.30 -22.48
C LEU A 130 -13.55 -0.17 -22.87
N PHE A 131 -13.74 0.43 -24.05
CA PHE A 131 -12.95 1.59 -24.47
C PHE A 131 -13.17 2.78 -23.53
N GLN A 132 -14.41 3.11 -23.20
CA GLN A 132 -14.74 4.23 -22.31
C GLN A 132 -14.19 3.97 -20.90
N ARG A 133 -14.26 2.73 -20.42
CA ARG A 133 -13.66 2.31 -19.15
C ARG A 133 -12.16 2.55 -19.14
N MET A 134 -11.45 2.12 -20.18
CA MET A 134 -10.02 2.31 -20.32
C MET A 134 -9.65 3.79 -20.37
N ALA A 135 -10.36 4.60 -21.16
CA ALA A 135 -10.11 6.03 -21.29
C ALA A 135 -10.27 6.77 -19.94
N VAL A 136 -11.35 6.49 -19.20
CA VAL A 136 -11.57 7.10 -17.87
C VAL A 136 -10.48 6.70 -16.89
N LEU A 137 -10.02 5.45 -16.94
CA LEU A 137 -8.98 4.95 -16.08
C LEU A 137 -7.63 5.63 -16.38
N GLU A 138 -7.31 5.84 -17.66
CA GLU A 138 -6.10 6.56 -18.07
C GLU A 138 -6.14 8.03 -17.65
N GLU A 139 -7.26 8.73 -17.89
CA GLU A 139 -7.40 10.13 -17.47
C GLU A 139 -7.32 10.29 -15.94
N ALA A 140 -7.80 9.31 -15.17
CA ALA A 140 -7.69 9.32 -13.71
C ALA A 140 -6.24 9.35 -13.21
N LYS A 141 -5.28 8.80 -13.96
CA LYS A 141 -3.85 8.82 -13.60
C LYS A 141 -3.25 10.22 -13.59
N SER A 142 -3.77 11.12 -14.41
CA SER A 142 -3.31 12.50 -14.54
C SER A 142 -4.09 13.52 -13.71
N MET A 143 -5.08 13.08 -12.92
CA MET A 143 -5.80 13.96 -12.00
C MET A 143 -4.86 14.59 -10.97
N PRO A 144 -5.15 15.80 -10.47
CA PRO A 144 -4.27 16.52 -9.53
C PRO A 144 -4.34 15.95 -8.10
N TRP A 145 -4.29 14.65 -7.94
CA TRP A 145 -4.34 13.95 -6.65
C TRP A 145 -3.18 14.35 -5.72
N ALA A 146 -2.02 14.72 -6.28
CA ALA A 146 -0.88 15.20 -5.51
C ALA A 146 -1.22 16.51 -4.77
N ALA A 147 -1.91 17.44 -5.45
CA ALA A 147 -2.37 18.69 -4.81
C ALA A 147 -3.41 18.43 -3.71
N VAL A 148 -4.25 17.40 -3.89
CA VAL A 148 -5.20 16.98 -2.84
C VAL A 148 -4.45 16.42 -1.63
N TYR A 149 -3.40 15.65 -1.85
CA TYR A 149 -2.55 15.13 -0.78
C TYR A 149 -1.83 16.27 -0.03
N ASP A 150 -1.28 17.23 -0.74
CA ASP A 150 -0.59 18.37 -0.15
C ASP A 150 -1.56 19.24 0.67
N TYR A 151 -2.78 19.43 0.18
CA TYR A 151 -3.83 20.13 0.94
C TYR A 151 -4.22 19.35 2.21
N PHE A 152 -4.31 18.03 2.15
CA PHE A 152 -4.54 17.18 3.32
C PHE A 152 -3.40 17.34 4.35
N CYS A 153 -2.14 17.34 3.91
CA CYS A 153 -0.99 17.59 4.77
C CYS A 153 -1.09 18.97 5.45
N TYR A 154 -1.39 20.01 4.68
CA TYR A 154 -1.57 21.36 5.19
C TYR A 154 -2.68 21.44 6.26
N GLN A 155 -3.85 20.84 6.01
CA GLN A 155 -4.97 20.84 6.96
C GLN A 155 -4.65 20.09 8.26
N ASN A 156 -3.73 19.14 8.24
CA ASN A 156 -3.34 18.34 9.40
C ASN A 156 -2.04 18.82 10.06
N ASN A 157 -1.51 19.99 9.67
CA ASN A 157 -0.24 20.53 10.16
C ASN A 157 0.93 19.55 9.97
N VAL A 158 0.94 18.84 8.85
CA VAL A 158 2.03 17.94 8.42
C VAL A 158 2.81 18.66 7.32
N PRO A 159 4.15 18.53 7.28
CA PRO A 159 4.96 19.15 6.22
C PRO A 159 4.44 18.85 4.81
N VAL A 160 4.32 19.89 3.99
CA VAL A 160 3.84 19.79 2.61
C VAL A 160 5.00 19.48 1.67
N ALA A 161 4.72 18.77 0.59
CA ALA A 161 5.71 18.37 -0.42
C ALA A 161 7.00 17.81 0.21
N GLU A 162 8.16 18.45 0.00
CA GLU A 162 9.47 18.04 0.52
C GLU A 162 9.87 18.70 1.86
N ASP A 163 9.05 19.54 2.46
CA ASP A 163 9.39 20.29 3.69
C ASP A 163 9.78 19.38 4.87
N TYR A 164 9.34 18.12 4.87
CA TYR A 164 9.73 17.13 5.88
C TYR A 164 11.23 16.80 5.86
N ILE A 165 11.94 17.05 4.76
CA ILE A 165 13.38 16.74 4.64
C ILE A 165 14.18 17.57 5.65
N ALA A 166 13.95 18.88 5.69
CA ALA A 166 14.63 19.76 6.61
C ALA A 166 14.39 19.40 8.08
N GLU A 167 13.17 18.98 8.41
CA GLU A 167 12.83 18.54 9.76
C GLU A 167 13.56 17.24 10.16
N ILE A 168 13.68 16.29 9.23
CA ILE A 168 14.42 15.04 9.46
C ILE A 168 15.91 15.31 9.63
N GLU A 169 16.51 16.12 8.75
CA GLU A 169 17.92 16.49 8.84
C GLU A 169 18.25 17.20 10.16
N LYS A 170 17.37 18.10 10.60
CA LYS A 170 17.48 18.76 11.88
C LYS A 170 17.45 17.76 13.04
N TYR A 171 16.49 16.85 13.04
CA TYR A 171 16.37 15.81 14.06
C TYR A 171 17.60 14.87 14.07
N GLU A 172 18.09 14.51 12.91
CA GLU A 172 19.31 13.70 12.78
C GLU A 172 20.52 14.40 13.42
N LYS A 173 20.72 15.67 13.10
CA LYS A 173 21.81 16.47 13.65
C LYS A 173 21.68 16.71 15.15
N GLU A 174 20.49 16.98 15.66
CA GLU A 174 20.27 17.38 17.05
C GLU A 174 20.13 16.20 18.01
N VAL A 175 19.63 15.06 17.52
CA VAL A 175 19.26 13.92 18.38
C VAL A 175 20.01 12.65 17.99
N THR A 176 19.85 12.13 16.77
CA THR A 176 20.37 10.81 16.44
C THR A 176 21.87 10.74 16.34
N SER A 177 22.53 11.80 15.86
CA SER A 177 23.99 11.88 15.78
C SER A 177 24.69 11.98 17.15
N LYS A 178 23.94 12.20 18.23
CA LYS A 178 24.46 12.32 19.60
C LYS A 178 24.25 11.06 20.44
N ARG A 179 23.65 10.02 19.84
CA ARG A 179 23.43 8.72 20.46
C ARG A 179 24.47 7.71 20.00
#